data_361937cc0b231fec9d64fdd19d8cf442
#
_entry.id   361937cc0b231fec9d64fdd19d8cf442
#
_cell.length_a   1.000
_cell.length_b   1.000
_cell.length_c   1.000
_cell.angle_alpha   90.00
_cell.angle_beta   90.00
_cell.angle_gamma   90.00
#
_symmetry.space_group_name_H-M   'P 1'
#
loop_
_entity.id
_entity.type
_entity.pdbx_description
1 polymer ?
#
loop_
_entity_poly.entity_id
_entity_poly.type
_entity_poly.pdbx_seq_one_letter_code
_entity_poly.pdbx_strand_id
1 'polypeptide(L)'
;ISLLNPDKYVNIIAVSKTFSLDYIQPLIDYGHIHFGENKVQEASAKWSAIKKEQKDLRLHMIGKLQTNKVRKVVQNFKYIHSVDSFEKLQKISNISREEEKNPFIMLQVKLSEDPNKGGFNPELLRLKWREIQALKNIKLSGLMTINPKGLSSKENSELFKKCRSLADSLQLPDCSMGMSGCLLYTSDAADEFMG
;
A
#
# COMPACT_ATOMS: atom_id res chain seq x y z
N ILE A 1 -14.53 15.60 2.45
CA ILE A 1 -14.74 14.13 2.26
C ILE A 1 -16.06 13.87 1.54
N SER A 2 -17.14 14.62 1.83
CA SER A 2 -18.43 14.49 1.12
C SER A 2 -18.40 14.88 -0.36
N LEU A 3 -17.41 15.66 -0.79
CA LEU A 3 -17.17 16.04 -2.19
C LEU A 3 -16.41 14.97 -2.98
N LEU A 4 -15.76 14.06 -2.27
CA LEU A 4 -15.10 12.89 -2.80
C LEU A 4 -15.98 11.69 -2.41
N ASN A 5 -17.16 11.54 -3.02
CA ASN A 5 -17.93 10.32 -2.84
C ASN A 5 -17.29 9.23 -3.73
N PRO A 6 -16.16 8.65 -3.27
CA PRO A 6 -15.54 7.59 -4.03
C PRO A 6 -16.56 6.46 -4.04
N ASP A 7 -16.72 5.86 -5.17
CA ASP A 7 -17.49 4.65 -5.33
C ASP A 7 -17.24 3.70 -4.16
N LYS A 8 -18.21 2.91 -3.76
CA LYS A 8 -18.17 2.03 -2.58
C LYS A 8 -16.91 1.15 -2.47
N TYR A 9 -16.12 1.09 -3.51
CA TYR A 9 -14.94 0.25 -3.66
C TYR A 9 -13.59 0.96 -3.41
N VAL A 10 -13.59 2.28 -3.20
CA VAL A 10 -12.35 3.04 -2.96
C VAL A 10 -12.16 3.30 -1.48
N ASN A 11 -11.07 2.78 -0.91
CA ASN A 11 -10.66 3.06 0.46
C ASN A 11 -9.64 4.19 0.50
N ILE A 12 -9.93 5.25 1.22
CA ILE A 12 -8.99 6.36 1.43
C ILE A 12 -8.05 5.99 2.57
N ILE A 13 -6.74 6.09 2.34
CA ILE A 13 -5.72 5.96 3.37
C ILE A 13 -5.25 7.35 3.74
N ALA A 14 -5.55 7.80 4.95
CA ALA A 14 -5.06 9.08 5.46
C ALA A 14 -3.55 8.99 5.74
N VAL A 15 -2.75 9.72 4.98
CA VAL A 15 -1.30 9.72 5.14
C VAL A 15 -0.92 10.61 6.30
N SER A 16 -0.63 9.98 7.44
CA SER A 16 -0.40 10.64 8.74
C SER A 16 1.09 10.83 9.09
N LYS A 17 2.00 10.47 8.16
CA LYS A 17 3.44 10.75 8.34
C LYS A 17 3.67 12.23 8.65
N THR A 18 4.62 12.53 9.52
CA THR A 18 4.99 13.90 9.96
C THR A 18 3.95 14.67 10.79
N PHE A 19 2.70 14.22 10.85
CA PHE A 19 1.69 14.84 11.69
C PHE A 19 1.69 14.24 13.10
N SER A 20 1.52 15.09 14.12
CA SER A 20 1.32 14.66 15.51
C SER A 20 -0.07 14.04 15.67
N LEU A 21 -0.28 13.38 16.82
CA LEU A 21 -1.57 12.77 17.15
C LEU A 21 -2.70 13.80 17.21
N ASP A 22 -2.44 14.97 17.77
CA ASP A 22 -3.44 16.04 17.92
C ASP A 22 -4.04 16.46 16.58
N TYR A 23 -3.24 16.42 15.49
CA TYR A 23 -3.70 16.70 14.14
C TYR A 23 -4.56 15.57 13.53
N ILE A 24 -4.30 14.34 13.94
CA ILE A 24 -5.00 13.15 13.38
C ILE A 24 -6.19 12.75 14.25
N GLN A 25 -6.22 13.13 15.53
CA GLN A 25 -7.28 12.77 16.45
C GLN A 25 -8.68 13.11 15.95
N PRO A 26 -8.96 14.30 15.39
CA PRO A 26 -10.30 14.60 14.84
C PRO A 26 -10.74 13.62 13.74
N LEU A 27 -9.79 13.09 12.96
CA LEU A 27 -10.11 12.12 11.91
C LEU A 27 -10.41 10.73 12.49
N ILE A 28 -9.72 10.36 13.58
CA ILE A 28 -9.99 9.14 14.34
C ILE A 28 -11.37 9.23 15.00
N ASP A 29 -11.67 10.35 15.62
CA ASP A 29 -12.96 10.62 16.29
C ASP A 29 -14.13 10.62 15.29
N TYR A 30 -13.87 11.02 14.05
CA TYR A 30 -14.83 10.93 12.93
C TYR A 30 -15.06 9.47 12.47
N GLY A 31 -14.29 8.52 12.95
CA GLY A 31 -14.41 7.10 12.62
C GLY A 31 -13.52 6.62 11.47
N HIS A 32 -12.54 7.43 11.04
CA HIS A 32 -11.59 6.97 10.03
C HIS A 32 -10.60 5.97 10.63
N ILE A 33 -10.40 4.84 9.94
CA ILE A 33 -9.61 3.72 10.47
C ILE A 33 -8.34 3.40 9.68
N HIS A 34 -8.17 3.92 8.47
CA HIS A 34 -7.03 3.61 7.60
C HIS A 34 -5.98 4.72 7.60
N PHE A 35 -4.81 4.47 8.20
CA PHE A 35 -3.74 5.47 8.30
C PHE A 35 -2.43 4.96 7.68
N GLY A 36 -1.79 5.81 6.86
CA GLY A 36 -0.55 5.50 6.15
C GLY A 36 0.69 6.15 6.77
N GLU A 37 1.71 5.34 7.02
CA GLU A 37 2.99 5.79 7.57
C GLU A 37 4.17 5.37 6.68
N ASN A 38 5.22 6.18 6.68
CA ASN A 38 6.40 5.92 5.86
C ASN A 38 7.63 5.47 6.65
N LYS A 39 7.64 5.64 7.97
CA LYS A 39 8.75 5.25 8.85
C LYS A 39 8.25 4.48 10.06
N VAL A 40 8.73 3.25 10.22
CA VAL A 40 8.27 2.35 11.27
C VAL A 40 8.55 2.86 12.68
N GLN A 41 9.66 3.57 12.91
CA GLN A 41 9.99 4.10 14.25
C GLN A 41 8.99 5.19 14.67
N GLU A 42 8.72 6.15 13.78
CA GLU A 42 7.74 7.21 14.02
C GLU A 42 6.34 6.63 14.25
N ALA A 43 5.95 5.67 13.42
CA ALA A 43 4.69 4.97 13.56
C ALA A 43 4.57 4.22 14.88
N SER A 44 5.60 3.47 15.28
CA SER A 44 5.58 2.72 16.55
C SER A 44 5.40 3.64 17.75
N ALA A 45 6.10 4.78 17.80
CA ALA A 45 5.98 5.74 18.89
C ALA A 45 4.58 6.38 18.91
N LYS A 46 4.09 6.83 17.75
CA LYS A 46 2.81 7.52 17.60
C LYS A 46 1.60 6.64 17.93
N TRP A 47 1.57 5.42 17.39
CA TRP A 47 0.36 4.59 17.40
C TRP A 47 0.29 3.56 18.53
N SER A 48 1.35 3.38 19.32
CA SER A 48 1.42 2.33 20.36
C SER A 48 0.34 2.44 21.43
N ALA A 49 0.00 3.64 21.86
CA ALA A 49 -1.04 3.88 22.87
C ALA A 49 -2.44 3.67 22.25
N ILE A 50 -2.72 4.33 21.13
CA ILE A 50 -4.03 4.34 20.48
C ILE A 50 -4.47 2.95 20.02
N LYS A 51 -3.54 2.14 19.50
CA LYS A 51 -3.84 0.76 19.07
C LYS A 51 -4.38 -0.14 20.17
N LYS A 52 -4.09 0.17 21.45
CA LYS A 52 -4.63 -0.59 22.57
C LYS A 52 -6.09 -0.26 22.81
N GLU A 53 -6.47 0.98 22.59
CA GLU A 53 -7.82 1.49 22.82
C GLU A 53 -8.71 1.29 21.60
N GLN A 54 -8.17 1.51 20.39
CA GLN A 54 -8.91 1.41 19.13
C GLN A 54 -8.42 0.23 18.28
N LYS A 55 -9.02 -0.93 18.49
CA LYS A 55 -8.63 -2.20 17.84
C LYS A 55 -8.89 -2.23 16.34
N ASP A 56 -9.78 -1.38 15.84
CA ASP A 56 -10.17 -1.34 14.42
C ASP A 56 -9.19 -0.52 13.55
N LEU A 57 -8.27 0.21 14.17
CA LEU A 57 -7.27 0.97 13.43
C LEU A 57 -6.39 0.08 12.55
N ARG A 58 -6.25 0.48 11.31
CA ARG A 58 -5.52 -0.23 10.27
C ARG A 58 -4.34 0.61 9.79
N LEU A 59 -3.15 0.22 10.24
CA LEU A 59 -1.92 0.90 9.83
C LEU A 59 -1.37 0.29 8.54
N HIS A 60 -1.03 1.16 7.60
CA HIS A 60 -0.47 0.86 6.31
C HIS A 60 0.97 1.36 6.23
N MET A 61 1.92 0.45 5.98
CA MET A 61 3.29 0.81 5.66
C MET A 61 3.35 1.17 4.17
N ILE A 62 3.50 2.46 3.87
CA ILE A 62 3.53 2.98 2.50
C ILE A 62 4.90 3.56 2.11
N GLY A 63 5.82 3.69 3.05
CA GLY A 63 7.18 4.16 2.82
C GLY A 63 8.13 3.04 2.42
N LYS A 64 9.32 3.41 1.91
CA LYS A 64 10.35 2.44 1.47
C LYS A 64 10.72 1.47 2.60
N LEU A 65 10.53 0.19 2.34
CA LEU A 65 10.83 -0.86 3.29
C LEU A 65 12.33 -1.17 3.32
N GLN A 66 12.97 -0.89 4.45
CA GLN A 66 14.36 -1.27 4.70
C GLN A 66 14.43 -2.71 5.23
N THR A 67 15.35 -3.51 4.71
CA THR A 67 15.47 -4.94 5.03
C THR A 67 15.71 -5.20 6.51
N ASN A 68 16.46 -4.33 7.21
CA ASN A 68 16.72 -4.43 8.64
C ASN A 68 15.53 -4.01 9.53
N LYS A 69 14.48 -3.43 8.95
CA LYS A 69 13.28 -2.98 9.67
C LYS A 69 12.08 -3.90 9.50
N VAL A 70 12.18 -4.95 8.67
CA VAL A 70 11.07 -5.84 8.32
C VAL A 70 10.39 -6.40 9.56
N ARG A 71 11.12 -6.86 10.59
CA ARG A 71 10.52 -7.39 11.82
C ARG A 71 9.61 -6.37 12.50
N LYS A 72 10.10 -5.15 12.70
CA LYS A 72 9.30 -4.07 13.31
C LYS A 72 8.08 -3.70 12.45
N VAL A 73 8.21 -3.79 11.12
CA VAL A 73 7.08 -3.53 10.22
C VAL A 73 6.02 -4.62 10.37
N VAL A 74 6.39 -5.90 10.36
CA VAL A 74 5.46 -7.03 10.55
C VAL A 74 4.74 -6.95 11.90
N GLN A 75 5.44 -6.55 12.95
CA GLN A 75 4.85 -6.39 14.29
C GLN A 75 3.81 -5.26 14.39
N ASN A 76 4.02 -4.18 13.63
CA ASN A 76 3.25 -2.94 13.78
C ASN A 76 2.20 -2.70 12.71
N PHE A 77 2.35 -3.24 11.51
CA PHE A 77 1.49 -2.92 10.37
C PHE A 77 0.68 -4.13 9.93
N LYS A 78 -0.61 -3.91 9.71
CA LYS A 78 -1.50 -4.91 9.14
C LYS A 78 -1.38 -4.97 7.61
N TYR A 79 -1.02 -3.85 6.97
CA TYR A 79 -0.88 -3.70 5.53
C TYR A 79 0.51 -3.17 5.18
N ILE A 80 1.18 -3.82 4.23
CA ILE A 80 2.52 -3.43 3.75
C ILE A 80 2.44 -3.26 2.24
N HIS A 81 2.55 -2.01 1.76
CA HIS A 81 2.33 -1.67 0.35
C HIS A 81 3.62 -1.61 -0.48
N SER A 82 4.77 -1.43 0.16
CA SER A 82 6.04 -1.09 -0.47
C SER A 82 7.01 -2.26 -0.60
N VAL A 83 6.47 -3.45 -0.91
CA VAL A 83 7.30 -4.64 -1.12
C VAL A 83 7.79 -4.65 -2.56
N ASP A 84 9.04 -4.30 -2.77
CA ASP A 84 9.66 -3.99 -4.05
C ASP A 84 10.61 -5.07 -4.58
N SER A 85 10.80 -6.17 -3.83
CA SER A 85 11.64 -7.30 -4.26
C SER A 85 11.20 -8.64 -3.67
N PHE A 86 11.56 -9.72 -4.35
CA PHE A 86 11.27 -11.09 -3.92
C PHE A 86 11.97 -11.43 -2.59
N GLU A 87 13.20 -11.00 -2.41
CA GLU A 87 13.99 -11.22 -1.18
C GLU A 87 13.30 -10.58 0.04
N LYS A 88 12.77 -9.34 -0.12
CA LYS A 88 12.01 -8.70 0.95
C LYS A 88 10.71 -9.44 1.25
N LEU A 89 10.03 -9.91 0.21
CA LEU A 89 8.80 -10.68 0.35
C LEU A 89 9.03 -12.00 1.10
N GLN A 90 10.10 -12.74 0.75
CA GLN A 90 10.50 -13.95 1.47
C GLN A 90 10.83 -13.65 2.94
N LYS A 91 11.56 -12.56 3.18
CA LYS A 91 11.90 -12.13 4.54
C LYS A 91 10.66 -11.78 5.35
N ILE A 92 9.68 -11.10 4.76
CA ILE A 92 8.39 -10.82 5.41
C ILE A 92 7.68 -12.13 5.75
N SER A 93 7.57 -13.08 4.81
CA SER A 93 6.94 -14.38 5.01
C SER A 93 7.57 -15.16 6.18
N ASN A 94 8.91 -15.21 6.25
CA ASN A 94 9.64 -15.89 7.32
C ASN A 94 9.41 -15.22 8.68
N ILE A 95 9.57 -13.89 8.74
CA ILE A 95 9.36 -13.14 9.98
C ILE A 95 7.88 -13.20 10.41
N SER A 96 6.94 -13.19 9.47
CA SER A 96 5.52 -13.31 9.78
C SER A 96 5.18 -14.65 10.45
N ARG A 97 5.85 -15.73 10.05
CA ARG A 97 5.75 -17.02 10.72
C ARG A 97 6.28 -16.97 12.16
N GLU A 98 7.45 -16.36 12.36
CA GLU A 98 8.07 -16.24 13.69
C GLU A 98 7.26 -15.36 14.64
N GLU A 99 6.62 -14.30 14.12
CA GLU A 99 5.80 -13.34 14.87
C GLU A 99 4.32 -13.76 14.96
N GLU A 100 3.94 -14.90 14.40
CA GLU A 100 2.55 -15.39 14.31
C GLU A 100 1.60 -14.34 13.70
N LYS A 101 2.08 -13.65 12.66
CA LYS A 101 1.34 -12.61 11.92
C LYS A 101 1.00 -13.08 10.51
N ASN A 102 0.04 -12.41 9.91
CA ASN A 102 -0.38 -12.67 8.54
C ASN A 102 -0.76 -11.32 7.87
N PRO A 103 0.22 -10.46 7.57
CA PRO A 103 -0.03 -9.14 7.01
C PRO A 103 -0.57 -9.23 5.57
N PHE A 104 -1.35 -8.22 5.20
CA PHE A 104 -1.75 -7.99 3.82
C PHE A 104 -0.60 -7.32 3.06
N ILE A 105 -0.24 -7.89 1.93
CA ILE A 105 0.91 -7.45 1.13
C ILE A 105 0.43 -6.93 -0.21
N MET A 106 0.89 -5.73 -0.56
CA MET A 106 0.87 -5.23 -1.92
C MET A 106 2.29 -5.21 -2.48
N LEU A 107 2.43 -5.66 -3.71
CA LEU A 107 3.72 -5.69 -4.40
C LEU A 107 3.89 -4.36 -5.14
N GLN A 108 4.95 -3.64 -4.79
CA GLN A 108 5.28 -2.39 -5.48
C GLN A 108 5.82 -2.70 -6.87
N VAL A 109 5.17 -2.19 -7.90
CA VAL A 109 5.56 -2.39 -9.30
C VAL A 109 6.09 -1.11 -9.93
N LYS A 110 7.12 -1.26 -10.75
CA LYS A 110 7.72 -0.18 -11.53
C LYS A 110 7.10 -0.16 -12.92
N LEU A 111 6.22 0.81 -13.16
CA LEU A 111 5.49 0.96 -14.44
C LEU A 111 6.03 2.10 -15.31
N SER A 112 7.06 2.80 -14.87
CA SER A 112 7.69 3.90 -15.58
C SER A 112 9.20 3.71 -15.65
N GLU A 113 9.85 4.40 -16.58
CA GLU A 113 11.30 4.36 -16.77
C GLU A 113 12.11 5.16 -15.72
N ASP A 114 11.46 5.74 -14.69
CA ASP A 114 12.17 6.52 -13.67
C ASP A 114 13.17 5.63 -12.90
N PRO A 115 14.48 5.86 -13.02
CA PRO A 115 15.51 5.04 -12.38
C PRO A 115 15.49 5.13 -10.86
N ASN A 116 14.91 6.20 -10.30
CA ASN A 116 14.83 6.42 -8.86
C ASN A 116 13.67 5.66 -8.19
N LYS A 117 12.81 5.03 -8.96
CA LYS A 117 11.66 4.26 -8.46
C LYS A 117 12.03 2.78 -8.37
N GLY A 118 11.93 2.25 -7.15
CA GLY A 118 12.00 0.81 -6.91
C GLY A 118 10.68 0.12 -7.24
N GLY A 119 10.72 -1.18 -7.35
CA GLY A 119 9.55 -2.01 -7.60
C GLY A 119 9.88 -3.20 -8.49
N PHE A 120 9.00 -4.18 -8.51
CA PHE A 120 9.09 -5.30 -9.43
C PHE A 120 8.92 -4.82 -10.87
N ASN A 121 9.77 -5.30 -11.75
CA ASN A 121 9.48 -5.26 -13.19
C ASN A 121 8.28 -6.18 -13.46
N PRO A 122 7.29 -5.76 -14.26
CA PRO A 122 6.09 -6.56 -14.53
C PRO A 122 6.36 -7.95 -15.13
N GLU A 123 7.36 -8.07 -16.01
CA GLU A 123 7.74 -9.34 -16.63
C GLU A 123 8.36 -10.29 -15.60
N LEU A 124 9.31 -9.78 -14.80
CA LEU A 124 9.93 -10.54 -13.73
C LEU A 124 8.89 -10.96 -12.67
N LEU A 125 7.91 -10.12 -12.40
CA LEU A 125 6.81 -10.43 -11.48
C LEU A 125 5.98 -11.60 -12.01
N ARG A 126 5.62 -11.61 -13.30
CA ARG A 126 4.90 -12.72 -13.91
C ARG A 126 5.73 -14.03 -13.91
N LEU A 127 7.01 -13.92 -14.22
CA LEU A 127 7.91 -15.08 -14.20
C LEU A 127 7.98 -15.75 -12.82
N LYS A 128 8.07 -14.92 -11.76
CA LYS A 128 8.17 -15.40 -10.37
C LYS A 128 6.81 -15.61 -9.70
N TRP A 129 5.70 -15.45 -10.41
CA TRP A 129 4.38 -15.44 -9.80
C TRP A 129 4.04 -16.71 -9.02
N ARG A 130 4.39 -17.87 -9.55
CA ARG A 130 4.18 -19.15 -8.84
C ARG A 130 4.96 -19.25 -7.53
N GLU A 131 6.21 -18.78 -7.53
CA GLU A 131 7.05 -18.75 -6.31
C GLU A 131 6.45 -17.79 -5.27
N ILE A 132 5.96 -16.63 -5.72
CA ILE A 132 5.31 -15.62 -4.88
C ILE A 132 4.04 -16.16 -4.22
N GLN A 133 3.18 -16.81 -5.00
CA GLN A 133 1.94 -17.43 -4.49
C GLN A 133 2.19 -18.58 -3.51
N ALA A 134 3.32 -19.26 -3.62
CA ALA A 134 3.69 -20.35 -2.72
C ALA A 134 4.11 -19.89 -1.32
N LEU A 135 4.43 -18.59 -1.12
CA LEU A 135 4.82 -18.04 0.17
C LEU A 135 3.66 -18.10 1.17
N LYS A 136 3.99 -18.48 2.40
CA LYS A 136 3.03 -18.63 3.51
C LYS A 136 3.11 -17.46 4.49
N ASN A 137 2.14 -17.41 5.41
CA ASN A 137 2.06 -16.41 6.48
C ASN A 137 2.01 -14.96 5.98
N ILE A 138 1.53 -14.76 4.77
CA ILE A 138 1.23 -13.46 4.16
C ILE A 138 -0.06 -13.57 3.34
N LYS A 139 -0.74 -12.46 3.13
CA LYS A 139 -1.92 -12.36 2.26
C LYS A 139 -1.59 -11.42 1.11
N LEU A 140 -1.37 -11.95 -0.07
CA LEU A 140 -1.21 -11.12 -1.26
C LEU A 140 -2.56 -10.47 -1.55
N SER A 141 -2.64 -9.13 -1.44
CA SER A 141 -3.88 -8.38 -1.61
C SER A 141 -3.89 -7.54 -2.87
N GLY A 142 -2.74 -7.14 -3.40
CA GLY A 142 -2.76 -6.25 -4.54
C GLY A 142 -1.41 -5.80 -5.05
N LEU A 143 -1.46 -4.83 -5.93
CA LEU A 143 -0.29 -4.10 -6.43
C LEU A 143 -0.28 -2.67 -5.90
N MET A 144 0.92 -2.09 -5.84
CA MET A 144 1.11 -0.69 -5.51
C MET A 144 2.00 -0.04 -6.56
N THR A 145 1.65 1.17 -6.98
CA THR A 145 2.52 1.97 -7.84
C THR A 145 2.64 3.41 -7.36
N ILE A 146 3.80 4.00 -7.57
CA ILE A 146 4.07 5.41 -7.31
C ILE A 146 4.52 6.05 -8.61
N ASN A 147 3.66 6.87 -9.18
CA ASN A 147 3.95 7.56 -10.42
C ASN A 147 5.09 8.59 -10.25
N PRO A 148 5.86 8.89 -11.29
CA PRO A 148 6.78 10.01 -11.31
C PRO A 148 6.08 11.34 -11.03
N LYS A 149 6.83 12.30 -10.50
CA LYS A 149 6.33 13.66 -10.34
C LYS A 149 6.27 14.38 -11.70
N GLY A 150 5.32 15.30 -11.85
CA GLY A 150 5.23 16.17 -13.03
C GLY A 150 4.51 15.56 -14.23
N LEU A 151 3.93 14.37 -14.08
CA LEU A 151 3.07 13.81 -15.13
C LEU A 151 1.75 14.57 -15.23
N SER A 152 1.22 14.68 -16.44
CA SER A 152 -0.13 15.15 -16.71
C SER A 152 -1.18 14.17 -16.13
N SER A 153 -2.41 14.64 -16.01
CA SER A 153 -3.54 13.80 -15.57
C SER A 153 -3.71 12.56 -16.45
N LYS A 154 -3.58 12.72 -17.77
CA LYS A 154 -3.68 11.63 -18.74
C LYS A 154 -2.60 10.57 -18.52
N GLU A 155 -1.33 10.99 -18.40
CA GLU A 155 -0.22 10.06 -18.15
C GLU A 155 -0.38 9.33 -16.81
N ASN A 156 -0.84 10.02 -15.77
CA ASN A 156 -1.14 9.40 -14.49
C ASN A 156 -2.23 8.34 -14.62
N SER A 157 -3.35 8.66 -15.30
CA SER A 157 -4.45 7.73 -15.54
C SER A 157 -3.98 6.49 -16.31
N GLU A 158 -3.17 6.68 -17.37
CA GLU A 158 -2.62 5.56 -18.14
C GLU A 158 -1.76 4.61 -17.29
N LEU A 159 -0.92 5.15 -16.39
CA LEU A 159 -0.12 4.31 -15.48
C LEU A 159 -1.00 3.57 -14.47
N PHE A 160 -2.06 4.19 -13.98
CA PHE A 160 -3.00 3.54 -13.07
C PHE A 160 -3.79 2.44 -13.77
N LYS A 161 -4.25 2.66 -15.02
CA LYS A 161 -4.86 1.62 -15.86
C LYS A 161 -3.91 0.44 -16.08
N LYS A 162 -2.63 0.69 -16.38
CA LYS A 162 -1.60 -0.36 -16.49
C LYS A 162 -1.45 -1.14 -15.17
N CYS A 163 -1.46 -0.45 -14.02
CA CYS A 163 -1.38 -1.11 -12.72
C CYS A 163 -2.59 -2.01 -12.48
N ARG A 164 -3.81 -1.53 -12.76
CA ARG A 164 -5.04 -2.29 -12.61
C ARG A 164 -5.04 -3.51 -13.52
N SER A 165 -4.76 -3.34 -14.82
CA SER A 165 -4.70 -4.46 -15.78
C SER A 165 -3.67 -5.53 -15.39
N LEU A 166 -2.53 -5.11 -14.81
CA LEU A 166 -1.54 -6.06 -14.31
C LEU A 166 -2.09 -6.82 -13.08
N ALA A 167 -2.73 -6.12 -12.15
CA ALA A 167 -3.32 -6.75 -10.98
C ALA A 167 -4.41 -7.76 -11.38
N ASP A 168 -5.28 -7.42 -12.33
CA ASP A 168 -6.32 -8.30 -12.87
C ASP A 168 -5.72 -9.55 -13.51
N SER A 169 -4.65 -9.39 -14.31
CA SER A 169 -3.94 -10.52 -14.91
C SER A 169 -3.33 -11.49 -13.89
N LEU A 170 -3.07 -11.01 -12.66
CA LEU A 170 -2.55 -11.78 -11.54
C LEU A 170 -3.64 -12.19 -10.54
N GLN A 171 -4.90 -11.89 -10.83
CA GLN A 171 -6.06 -12.14 -9.97
C GLN A 171 -5.93 -11.48 -8.58
N LEU A 172 -5.36 -10.28 -8.53
CA LEU A 172 -5.22 -9.49 -7.31
C LEU A 172 -6.33 -8.45 -7.22
N PRO A 173 -7.09 -8.41 -6.11
CA PRO A 173 -8.26 -7.53 -5.99
C PRO A 173 -7.91 -6.05 -5.85
N ASP A 174 -6.81 -5.72 -5.17
CA ASP A 174 -6.54 -4.35 -4.76
C ASP A 174 -5.47 -3.66 -5.59
N CYS A 175 -5.61 -2.34 -5.73
CA CYS A 175 -4.55 -1.46 -6.21
C CYS A 175 -4.35 -0.30 -5.25
N SER A 176 -3.12 -0.10 -4.79
CA SER A 176 -2.71 1.07 -4.03
C SER A 176 -2.09 2.09 -4.98
N MET A 177 -2.84 3.12 -5.30
CA MET A 177 -2.49 4.11 -6.30
C MET A 177 -2.85 5.51 -5.80
N GLY A 178 -2.22 6.52 -6.37
CA GLY A 178 -2.55 7.91 -6.09
C GLY A 178 -1.57 8.59 -5.17
N MET A 179 -1.63 9.90 -5.23
CA MET A 179 -0.93 10.85 -4.37
C MET A 179 -1.89 12.01 -4.09
N SER A 180 -1.57 12.87 -3.11
CA SER A 180 -2.48 13.95 -2.63
C SER A 180 -3.13 14.81 -3.72
N GLY A 181 -2.52 14.94 -4.90
CA GLY A 181 -3.11 15.65 -6.06
C GLY A 181 -3.85 14.76 -7.05
N CYS A 182 -3.89 13.44 -6.85
CA CYS A 182 -4.39 12.48 -7.83
C CYS A 182 -5.66 11.73 -7.40
N LEU A 183 -6.25 12.06 -6.24
CA LEU A 183 -7.44 11.37 -5.72
C LEU A 183 -8.62 11.40 -6.71
N LEU A 184 -8.77 12.50 -7.45
CA LEU A 184 -9.83 12.67 -8.45
C LEU A 184 -9.65 11.74 -9.66
N TYR A 185 -8.41 11.39 -10.00
CA TYR A 185 -8.10 10.57 -11.18
C TYR A 185 -8.07 9.06 -10.88
N THR A 186 -7.98 8.67 -9.62
CA THR A 186 -8.04 7.26 -9.22
C THR A 186 -9.46 6.71 -9.20
N SER A 187 -10.45 7.55 -8.90
CA SER A 187 -11.86 7.19 -9.02
C SER A 187 -12.26 6.98 -10.48
N ASP A 188 -11.94 7.94 -11.36
CA ASP A 188 -12.28 7.87 -12.79
C ASP A 188 -11.67 6.65 -13.49
N ALA A 189 -10.45 6.25 -13.12
CA ALA A 189 -9.79 5.07 -13.68
C ALA A 189 -10.42 3.74 -13.21
N ALA A 190 -11.18 3.74 -12.11
CA ALA A 190 -11.94 2.58 -11.64
C ALA A 190 -13.29 2.48 -12.36
N ASP A 191 -13.93 3.61 -12.67
CA ASP A 191 -15.26 3.67 -13.27
C ASP A 191 -15.29 3.27 -14.76
N GLU A 192 -14.25 3.61 -15.53
CA GLU A 192 -14.14 3.24 -16.95
C GLU A 192 -14.01 1.72 -17.20
N PHE A 193 -13.78 0.92 -16.17
CA PHE A 193 -13.61 -0.54 -16.30
C PHE A 193 -14.90 -1.33 -16.05
N MET A 194 -15.99 -0.66 -15.67
CA MET A 194 -17.30 -1.28 -15.34
C MET A 194 -18.37 -1.02 -16.42
N GLY A 195 -17.99 -0.50 -17.58
CA GLY A 195 -18.84 -0.28 -18.75
C GLY A 195 -18.74 -1.40 -19.78
#